data_58db1645fa0520d04384e181f4d9dbc1
#
_entry.id   58db1645fa0520d04384e181f4d9dbc1
#
_cell.length_a   1.000
_cell.length_b   1.000
_cell.length_c   1.000
_cell.angle_alpha   90.00
_cell.angle_beta   90.00
_cell.angle_gamma   90.00
#
_symmetry.space_group_name_H-M   'P 1'
#
loop_
_entity.id
_entity.type
_entity.pdbx_description
1 polymer ?
#
loop_
_entity_poly.entity_id
_entity_poly.type
_entity_poly.pdbx_seq_one_letter_code
_entity_poly.pdbx_strand_id
1 'polypeptide(L)'
;MWSGYQGEGSKTVLPSKAYAKVSCRLVPHQQHEKVSQMFVDYVQSLAPDCVEVKVTPMHGGEGYVCPITLPAYRAAEEGFTEAFGKRPLAVRRGGSIPIISDFERVLGVKTVLMGFGLESNAIHSPNENFSLDIFRKGIAAVVGFHLHYKE
;
A
#
# COMPACT_ATOMS: atom_id res chain seq x y z
N MET A 1 -7.19 -12.68 -12.73
CA MET A 1 -7.20 -14.08 -13.23
C MET A 1 -7.22 -14.04 -14.74
N TRP A 2 -6.56 -15.02 -15.40
CA TRP A 2 -6.59 -15.15 -16.85
C TRP A 2 -6.40 -16.62 -17.24
N SER A 3 -6.92 -16.98 -18.40
CA SER A 3 -6.89 -18.32 -18.98
C SER A 3 -7.28 -18.24 -20.46
N GLY A 4 -7.03 -19.29 -21.23
CA GLY A 4 -7.42 -19.36 -22.63
C GLY A 4 -6.57 -18.52 -23.58
N TYR A 5 -7.12 -18.29 -24.77
CA TYR A 5 -6.48 -17.51 -25.82
C TYR A 5 -6.61 -16.00 -25.52
N GLN A 6 -5.49 -15.29 -25.55
CA GLN A 6 -5.39 -13.86 -25.23
C GLN A 6 -5.12 -12.98 -26.47
N GLY A 7 -5.01 -13.58 -27.65
CA GLY A 7 -4.80 -12.83 -28.89
C GLY A 7 -6.10 -12.33 -29.53
N GLU A 8 -5.96 -11.64 -30.66
CA GLU A 8 -7.11 -11.14 -31.43
C GLU A 8 -7.88 -12.29 -32.09
N GLY A 9 -9.20 -12.15 -32.15
CA GLY A 9 -10.11 -13.16 -32.69
C GLY A 9 -10.53 -14.21 -31.66
N SER A 10 -11.13 -15.30 -32.12
CA SER A 10 -11.65 -16.38 -31.29
C SER A 10 -10.93 -17.69 -31.52
N LYS A 11 -10.73 -18.48 -30.45
CA LYS A 11 -10.30 -19.86 -30.51
C LYS A 11 -11.24 -20.73 -29.67
N THR A 12 -11.60 -21.90 -30.21
CA THR A 12 -12.51 -22.85 -29.57
C THR A 12 -11.80 -23.91 -28.72
N VAL A 13 -10.50 -23.70 -28.41
CA VAL A 13 -9.70 -24.61 -27.61
C VAL A 13 -9.94 -24.35 -26.12
N LEU A 14 -10.24 -25.40 -25.35
CA LEU A 14 -10.27 -25.33 -23.90
C LEU A 14 -8.86 -25.11 -23.35
N PRO A 15 -8.66 -24.16 -22.44
CA PRO A 15 -7.35 -23.89 -21.87
C PRO A 15 -6.89 -25.02 -20.95
N SER A 16 -5.64 -25.45 -21.11
CA SER A 16 -5.03 -26.41 -20.18
C SER A 16 -4.42 -25.75 -18.94
N LYS A 17 -4.34 -24.42 -18.90
CA LYS A 17 -3.76 -23.67 -17.78
C LYS A 17 -4.59 -22.43 -17.47
N ALA A 18 -4.71 -22.15 -16.19
CA ALA A 18 -5.28 -20.90 -15.69
C ALA A 18 -4.33 -20.26 -14.67
N TYR A 19 -4.34 -18.95 -14.59
CA TYR A 19 -3.46 -18.18 -13.73
C TYR A 19 -4.26 -17.17 -12.91
N ALA A 20 -3.83 -16.95 -11.69
CA ALA A 20 -4.34 -15.89 -10.85
C ALA A 20 -3.18 -15.16 -10.16
N LYS A 21 -3.27 -13.84 -10.05
CA LYS A 21 -2.46 -13.05 -9.12
C LYS A 21 -3.38 -12.60 -8.00
N VAL A 22 -2.94 -12.84 -6.78
CA VAL A 22 -3.66 -12.47 -5.56
C VAL A 22 -2.76 -11.57 -4.74
N SER A 23 -3.29 -10.47 -4.26
CA SER A 23 -2.61 -9.59 -3.32
C SER A 23 -3.48 -9.39 -2.09
N CYS A 24 -2.85 -9.38 -0.91
CA CYS A 24 -3.50 -9.13 0.36
C CYS A 24 -2.88 -7.91 1.03
N ARG A 25 -3.70 -7.02 1.56
CA ARG A 25 -3.23 -5.93 2.42
C ARG A 25 -3.26 -6.40 3.86
N LEU A 26 -2.09 -6.46 4.48
CA LEU A 26 -1.95 -6.94 5.84
C LEU A 26 -2.33 -5.85 6.85
N VAL A 27 -2.88 -6.27 7.96
CA VAL A 27 -3.06 -5.42 9.14
C VAL A 27 -1.81 -5.48 10.03
N PRO A 28 -1.65 -4.54 10.99
CA PRO A 28 -0.53 -4.57 11.93
C PRO A 28 -0.41 -5.91 12.66
N HIS A 29 0.83 -6.28 12.96
CA HIS A 29 1.18 -7.52 13.67
C HIS A 29 0.96 -8.81 12.88
N GLN A 30 0.73 -8.72 11.58
CA GLN A 30 0.78 -9.87 10.67
C GLN A 30 2.14 -9.94 9.99
N GLN A 31 2.78 -11.10 10.07
CA GLN A 31 4.03 -11.40 9.38
C GLN A 31 3.72 -11.86 7.95
N HIS A 32 4.28 -11.18 6.96
CA HIS A 32 3.93 -11.44 5.56
C HIS A 32 4.35 -12.84 5.10
N GLU A 33 5.51 -13.35 5.56
CA GLU A 33 5.96 -14.70 5.24
C GLU A 33 5.00 -15.77 5.78
N LYS A 34 4.55 -15.60 7.03
CA LYS A 34 3.59 -16.52 7.65
C LYS A 34 2.25 -16.52 6.92
N VAL A 35 1.73 -15.34 6.57
CA VAL A 35 0.47 -15.22 5.81
C VAL A 35 0.64 -15.82 4.41
N SER A 36 1.78 -15.58 3.75
CA SER A 36 2.09 -16.16 2.44
C SER A 36 2.12 -17.68 2.51
N GLN A 37 2.78 -18.27 3.52
CA GLN A 37 2.84 -19.72 3.68
C GLN A 37 1.46 -20.33 3.94
N MET A 38 0.68 -19.70 4.84
CA MET A 38 -0.71 -20.14 5.10
C MET A 38 -1.56 -20.10 3.82
N PHE A 39 -1.36 -19.08 2.97
CA PHE A 39 -2.07 -18.98 1.70
C PHE A 39 -1.64 -20.10 0.73
N VAL A 40 -0.34 -20.39 0.63
CA VAL A 40 0.18 -21.47 -0.20
C VAL A 40 -0.43 -22.81 0.23
N ASP A 41 -0.32 -23.13 1.51
CA ASP A 41 -0.79 -24.40 2.07
C ASP A 41 -2.30 -24.58 1.85
N TYR A 42 -3.05 -23.51 2.10
CA TYR A 42 -4.50 -23.53 1.93
C TYR A 42 -4.92 -23.73 0.47
N VAL A 43 -4.35 -22.95 -0.45
CA VAL A 43 -4.69 -23.07 -1.87
C VAL A 43 -4.30 -24.44 -2.43
N GLN A 44 -3.15 -24.98 -2.04
CA GLN A 44 -2.73 -26.32 -2.44
C GLN A 44 -3.66 -27.40 -1.88
N SER A 45 -4.14 -27.25 -0.64
CA SER A 45 -5.07 -28.20 -0.03
C SER A 45 -6.46 -28.25 -0.70
N LEU A 46 -6.81 -27.22 -1.46
CA LEU A 46 -8.06 -27.15 -2.22
C LEU A 46 -7.96 -27.77 -3.62
N ALA A 47 -6.75 -28.15 -4.05
CA ALA A 47 -6.54 -28.70 -5.39
C ALA A 47 -7.24 -30.06 -5.51
N PRO A 48 -8.18 -30.25 -6.46
CA PRO A 48 -8.72 -31.57 -6.75
C PRO A 48 -7.67 -32.40 -7.50
N ASP A 49 -7.79 -33.71 -7.39
CA ASP A 49 -6.83 -34.70 -7.93
C ASP A 49 -6.61 -34.58 -9.46
N CYS A 50 -7.53 -33.94 -10.17
CA CYS A 50 -7.46 -33.80 -11.63
C CYS A 50 -6.69 -32.56 -12.09
N VAL A 51 -6.16 -31.73 -11.18
CA VAL A 51 -5.38 -30.54 -11.52
C VAL A 51 -4.11 -30.42 -10.67
N GLU A 52 -3.06 -29.89 -11.27
CA GLU A 52 -1.86 -29.50 -10.56
C GLU A 52 -1.94 -28.01 -10.23
N VAL A 53 -1.79 -27.67 -8.95
CA VAL A 53 -1.77 -26.28 -8.48
C VAL A 53 -0.37 -25.90 -7.99
N LYS A 54 0.22 -24.89 -8.62
CA LYS A 54 1.48 -24.29 -8.21
C LYS A 54 1.23 -22.90 -7.68
N VAL A 55 1.55 -22.65 -6.43
CA VAL A 55 1.49 -21.33 -5.80
C VAL A 55 2.91 -20.81 -5.59
N THR A 56 3.19 -19.60 -6.08
CA THR A 56 4.50 -18.98 -5.95
C THR A 56 4.35 -17.69 -5.14
N PRO A 57 4.84 -17.65 -3.89
CA PRO A 57 4.89 -16.42 -3.12
C PRO A 57 5.72 -15.35 -3.84
N MET A 58 5.28 -14.11 -3.75
CA MET A 58 5.99 -12.95 -4.23
C MET A 58 6.53 -12.16 -3.03
N HIS A 59 7.17 -11.01 -3.31
CA HIS A 59 7.60 -10.10 -2.26
C HIS A 59 6.41 -9.58 -1.45
N GLY A 60 6.65 -9.29 -0.19
CA GLY A 60 5.68 -8.73 0.74
C GLY A 60 6.33 -7.79 1.74
N GLY A 61 5.54 -7.24 2.62
CA GLY A 61 5.97 -6.43 3.74
C GLY A 61 4.89 -6.35 4.81
N GLU A 62 5.27 -5.95 5.99
CA GLU A 62 4.37 -5.90 7.14
C GLU A 62 3.57 -4.59 7.18
N GLY A 63 2.44 -4.62 7.87
CA GLY A 63 1.65 -3.43 8.13
C GLY A 63 2.33 -2.54 9.16
N TYR A 64 2.29 -1.23 8.93
CA TYR A 64 2.83 -0.22 9.83
C TYR A 64 1.72 0.70 10.34
N VAL A 65 1.76 1.06 11.62
CA VAL A 65 0.90 2.09 12.20
C VAL A 65 1.76 3.16 12.85
N CYS A 66 1.68 4.38 12.33
CA CYS A 66 2.33 5.52 12.93
C CYS A 66 1.66 5.88 14.26
N PRO A 67 2.39 5.93 15.38
CA PRO A 67 1.85 6.42 16.64
C PRO A 67 1.55 7.93 16.55
N ILE A 68 0.32 8.31 16.77
CA ILE A 68 -0.13 9.72 16.71
C ILE A 68 0.39 10.60 17.86
N THR A 69 1.04 9.98 18.84
CA THR A 69 1.64 10.68 20.01
C THR A 69 3.07 11.16 19.74
N LEU A 70 3.66 10.78 18.60
CA LEU A 70 5.03 11.16 18.25
C LEU A 70 5.17 12.68 18.10
N PRO A 71 6.29 13.29 18.54
CA PRO A 71 6.59 14.68 18.25
C PRO A 71 6.55 14.99 16.75
N ALA A 72 7.11 14.11 15.92
CA ALA A 72 7.06 14.22 14.46
C ALA A 72 5.63 14.20 13.89
N TYR A 73 4.70 13.43 14.50
CA TYR A 73 3.31 13.45 14.08
C TYR A 73 2.66 14.81 14.37
N ARG A 74 2.91 15.38 15.54
CA ARG A 74 2.40 16.72 15.91
C ARG A 74 2.95 17.81 15.00
N ALA A 75 4.24 17.79 14.71
CA ALA A 75 4.85 18.72 13.77
C ALA A 75 4.24 18.62 12.36
N ALA A 76 3.95 17.39 11.89
CA ALA A 76 3.25 17.19 10.62
C ALA A 76 1.81 17.74 10.67
N GLU A 77 1.10 17.53 11.77
CA GLU A 77 -0.26 18.06 11.97
C GLU A 77 -0.28 19.60 11.95
N GLU A 78 0.69 20.24 12.58
CA GLU A 78 0.84 21.71 12.57
C GLU A 78 1.16 22.21 11.16
N GLY A 79 2.13 21.61 10.46
CA GLY A 79 2.47 21.98 9.09
C GLY A 79 1.30 21.82 8.11
N PHE A 80 0.51 20.76 8.25
CA PHE A 80 -0.73 20.59 7.48
C PHE A 80 -1.77 21.65 7.81
N THR A 81 -1.95 21.96 9.10
CA THR A 81 -2.95 22.92 9.55
C THR A 81 -2.64 24.31 8.98
N GLU A 82 -1.38 24.74 9.00
CA GLU A 82 -0.96 26.00 8.41
C GLU A 82 -1.15 26.04 6.88
N ALA A 83 -0.74 24.98 6.18
CA ALA A 83 -0.79 24.95 4.73
C ALA A 83 -2.21 24.82 4.15
N PHE A 84 -3.09 24.09 4.83
CA PHE A 84 -4.44 23.76 4.36
C PHE A 84 -5.55 24.54 5.08
N GLY A 85 -5.23 25.25 6.16
CA GLY A 85 -6.22 25.97 6.97
C GLY A 85 -7.15 25.07 7.77
N LYS A 86 -6.85 23.78 7.86
CA LYS A 86 -7.65 22.76 8.57
C LYS A 86 -6.73 21.71 9.20
N ARG A 87 -7.06 21.31 10.41
CA ARG A 87 -6.38 20.20 11.08
C ARG A 87 -6.63 18.90 10.31
N PRO A 88 -5.57 18.14 9.97
CA PRO A 88 -5.73 16.86 9.31
C PRO A 88 -6.35 15.83 10.24
N LEU A 89 -7.04 14.86 9.66
CA LEU A 89 -7.56 13.71 10.40
C LEU A 89 -6.58 12.54 10.27
N ALA A 90 -6.26 11.93 11.40
CA ALA A 90 -5.54 10.67 11.41
C ALA A 90 -6.41 9.56 10.85
N VAL A 91 -5.99 8.97 9.73
CA VAL A 91 -6.71 7.86 9.11
C VAL A 91 -5.82 6.62 9.01
N ARG A 92 -6.41 5.45 9.08
CA ARG A 92 -5.73 4.19 8.77
C ARG A 92 -6.12 3.77 7.36
N ARG A 93 -5.11 3.49 6.54
CA ARG A 93 -5.30 2.92 5.19
C ARG A 93 -4.53 1.61 5.10
N GLY A 94 -4.94 0.73 4.18
CA GLY A 94 -4.19 -0.48 3.91
C GLY A 94 -2.78 -0.13 3.40
N GLY A 95 -1.76 -0.76 3.99
CA GLY A 95 -0.36 -0.47 3.66
C GLY A 95 -0.03 -0.82 2.21
N SER A 96 0.58 0.12 1.50
CA SER A 96 1.06 -0.05 0.14
C SER A 96 2.53 0.35 -0.02
N ILE A 97 3.18 0.69 1.09
CA ILE A 97 4.59 1.12 1.14
C ILE A 97 5.35 0.20 2.10
N PRO A 98 5.74 -1.02 1.68
CA PRO A 98 6.34 -2.03 2.56
C PRO A 98 7.62 -1.56 3.24
N ILE A 99 8.41 -0.69 2.60
CA ILE A 99 9.68 -0.18 3.13
C ILE A 99 9.54 0.55 4.48
N ILE A 100 8.35 1.03 4.82
CA ILE A 100 8.12 1.74 6.10
C ILE A 100 8.33 0.82 7.30
N SER A 101 7.87 -0.42 7.22
CA SER A 101 8.12 -1.42 8.26
C SER A 101 9.61 -1.80 8.35
N ASP A 102 10.31 -1.78 7.23
CA ASP A 102 11.76 -2.00 7.20
C ASP A 102 12.53 -0.85 7.84
N PHE A 103 12.13 0.40 7.64
CA PHE A 103 12.73 1.53 8.35
C PHE A 103 12.59 1.39 9.86
N GLU A 104 11.43 0.98 10.35
CA GLU A 104 11.25 0.71 11.77
C GLU A 104 12.13 -0.45 12.25
N ARG A 105 12.13 -1.56 11.52
CA ARG A 105 12.85 -2.78 11.91
C ARG A 105 14.37 -2.61 11.85
N VAL A 106 14.90 -1.96 10.82
CA VAL A 106 16.33 -1.88 10.54
C VAL A 106 16.96 -0.65 11.19
N LEU A 107 16.29 0.49 11.12
CA LEU A 107 16.82 1.77 11.60
C LEU A 107 16.31 2.14 12.99
N GLY A 108 15.28 1.46 13.51
CA GLY A 108 14.65 1.79 14.78
C GLY A 108 13.87 3.12 14.76
N VAL A 109 13.60 3.67 13.56
CA VAL A 109 12.93 4.97 13.43
C VAL A 109 11.46 4.80 13.11
N LYS A 110 10.63 5.69 13.66
CA LYS A 110 9.22 5.78 13.32
C LYS A 110 9.01 6.75 12.17
N THR A 111 8.15 6.41 11.24
CA THR A 111 7.89 7.19 10.04
C THR A 111 6.51 7.83 10.11
N VAL A 112 6.43 9.13 9.82
CA VAL A 112 5.16 9.84 9.64
C VAL A 112 4.85 9.91 8.15
N LEU A 113 3.67 9.44 7.76
CA LEU A 113 3.22 9.46 6.38
C LEU A 113 2.34 10.68 6.13
N MET A 114 2.81 11.59 5.28
CA MET A 114 2.11 12.79 4.87
C MET A 114 1.58 12.59 3.44
N GLY A 115 0.25 12.43 3.30
CA GLY A 115 -0.38 12.18 2.01
C GLY A 115 -1.10 13.41 1.47
N PHE A 116 -0.95 13.71 0.18
CA PHE A 116 -1.54 14.86 -0.50
C PHE A 116 -2.46 14.50 -1.65
N GLY A 117 -2.63 13.21 -1.93
CA GLY A 117 -3.52 12.72 -2.99
C GLY A 117 -5.00 12.86 -2.63
N LEU A 118 -5.80 13.21 -3.63
CA LEU A 118 -7.27 13.25 -3.55
C LEU A 118 -7.86 12.07 -4.33
N GLU A 119 -9.06 11.64 -3.96
CA GLU A 119 -9.79 10.62 -4.71
C GLU A 119 -10.02 11.04 -6.18
N SER A 120 -10.20 12.34 -6.44
CA SER A 120 -10.34 12.90 -7.79
C SER A 120 -9.08 12.84 -8.65
N ASN A 121 -7.93 12.49 -8.07
CA ASN A 121 -6.67 12.42 -8.83
C ASN A 121 -6.57 11.18 -9.72
N ALA A 122 -7.54 10.29 -9.70
CA ALA A 122 -7.59 9.07 -10.52
C ALA A 122 -6.29 8.23 -10.41
N ILE A 123 -5.75 8.10 -9.18
CA ILE A 123 -4.48 7.41 -8.89
C ILE A 123 -4.52 5.98 -9.45
N HIS A 124 -3.49 5.61 -10.22
CA HIS A 124 -3.36 4.33 -10.93
C HIS A 124 -4.44 4.10 -12.01
N SER A 125 -5.03 5.17 -12.53
CA SER A 125 -6.08 5.11 -13.55
C SER A 125 -5.73 5.98 -14.76
N PRO A 126 -6.41 5.83 -15.90
CA PRO A 126 -6.31 6.78 -17.01
C PRO A 126 -6.65 8.21 -16.54
N ASN A 127 -5.93 9.19 -17.08
CA ASN A 127 -6.05 10.60 -16.70
C ASN A 127 -5.62 10.91 -15.26
N GLU A 128 -4.73 10.10 -14.68
CA GLU A 128 -4.11 10.44 -13.39
C GLU A 128 -3.57 11.86 -13.42
N ASN A 129 -3.89 12.64 -12.40
CA ASN A 129 -3.53 14.05 -12.34
C ASN A 129 -3.21 14.46 -10.91
N PHE A 130 -2.62 15.65 -10.77
CA PHE A 130 -2.31 16.24 -9.48
C PHE A 130 -2.53 17.76 -9.54
N SER A 131 -3.32 18.28 -8.62
CA SER A 131 -3.63 19.71 -8.57
C SER A 131 -2.41 20.54 -8.20
N LEU A 132 -2.12 21.61 -8.95
CA LEU A 132 -1.04 22.56 -8.63
C LEU A 132 -1.26 23.29 -7.29
N ASP A 133 -2.50 23.53 -6.90
CA ASP A 133 -2.82 24.10 -5.58
C ASP A 133 -2.42 23.13 -4.47
N ILE A 134 -2.80 21.86 -4.58
CA ILE A 134 -2.39 20.82 -3.64
C ILE A 134 -0.88 20.62 -3.62
N PHE A 135 -0.22 20.69 -4.77
CA PHE A 135 1.24 20.61 -4.86
C PHE A 135 1.92 21.72 -4.05
N ARG A 136 1.48 22.97 -4.23
CA ARG A 136 2.02 24.11 -3.47
C ARG A 136 1.76 23.99 -1.97
N LYS A 137 0.53 23.62 -1.59
CA LYS A 137 0.19 23.38 -0.18
C LYS A 137 0.98 22.20 0.41
N GLY A 138 1.22 21.17 -0.38
CA GLY A 138 2.06 20.04 0.03
C GLY A 138 3.49 20.47 0.36
N ILE A 139 4.10 21.30 -0.48
CA ILE A 139 5.43 21.88 -0.20
C ILE A 139 5.39 22.69 1.09
N ALA A 140 4.40 23.57 1.24
CA ALA A 140 4.25 24.38 2.45
C ALA A 140 4.08 23.52 3.72
N ALA A 141 3.30 22.44 3.64
CA ALA A 141 3.10 21.51 4.76
C ALA A 141 4.40 20.78 5.15
N VAL A 142 5.23 20.40 4.17
CA VAL A 142 6.55 19.77 4.44
C VAL A 142 7.51 20.77 5.07
N VAL A 143 7.54 22.00 4.59
CA VAL A 143 8.33 23.07 5.21
C VAL A 143 7.85 23.33 6.65
N GLY A 144 6.54 23.45 6.85
CA GLY A 144 5.94 23.60 8.18
C GLY A 144 6.31 22.44 9.11
N PHE A 145 6.27 21.20 8.63
CA PHE A 145 6.75 20.03 9.39
C PHE A 145 8.16 20.25 9.94
N HIS A 146 9.12 20.68 9.09
CA HIS A 146 10.49 20.89 9.54
C HIS A 146 10.65 22.08 10.48
N LEU A 147 9.82 23.11 10.36
CA LEU A 147 9.84 24.27 11.27
C LEU A 147 9.29 23.92 12.66
N HIS A 148 8.31 23.03 12.73
CA HIS A 148 7.68 22.61 13.99
C HIS A 148 8.34 21.38 14.63
N TYR A 149 9.08 20.60 13.85
CA TYR A 149 9.80 19.44 14.39
C TYR A 149 11.02 19.91 15.19
N LYS A 150 10.91 19.79 16.50
CA LYS A 150 12.00 20.05 17.45
C LYS A 150 12.34 18.72 18.10
N GLU A 151 13.63 18.39 18.12
CA GLU A 151 14.17 17.26 18.85
C GLU A 151 14.02 17.43 20.37
#